data_1a879eb768c50fad8b3e8422b70959af
#
_entry.id   1a879eb768c50fad8b3e8422b70959af
#
_cell.length_a   1.000
_cell.length_b   1.000
_cell.length_c   1.000
_cell.angle_alpha   90.00
_cell.angle_beta   90.00
_cell.angle_gamma   90.00
#
_symmetry.space_group_name_H-M   'P 1'
#
loop_
_entity.id
_entity.type
_entity.pdbx_description
1 polymer ?
#
loop_
_entity_poly.entity_id
_entity_poly.type
_entity_poly.pdbx_seq_one_letter_code
_entity_poly.pdbx_strand_id
1 'polypeptide(L)'
;MRICGVGDNVVDRYYNQKLMFPGGNAVNFAVHAQRSGMDAAYLGVIGTDSDGDLIRSSLQAEGVEVKHLRVKEGANAFATVQMDDDGNNRKWGLCEKGVSLFQLDSADLQYLAGFDLAHTGETSRLDGQLPEIRERVAISFDFSDRDLDYAASVLPYVKVAAFSRSGADETEIDRVMDVAHSAGVELVTITQGARGATVSHKGKVLFVPAVPVDAVDTLGAGDAFVARLACRVLSGVPLADAGKDAAQYSALICGTRGAFGHARPITREIPL
;
A
#
# COMPACT_ATOMS: atom_id res chain seq x y z
N MET A 1 14.37 5.69 10.70
CA MET A 1 13.93 6.19 9.38
C MET A 1 12.48 6.62 9.50
N ARG A 2 12.16 7.79 8.95
CA ARG A 2 10.79 8.35 8.96
C ARG A 2 10.12 8.09 7.62
N ILE A 3 8.90 7.54 7.65
CA ILE A 3 8.14 7.17 6.44
C ILE A 3 6.75 7.80 6.49
N CYS A 4 6.29 8.35 5.38
CA CYS A 4 4.93 8.88 5.27
C CYS A 4 4.14 8.12 4.20
N GLY A 5 3.00 7.53 4.57
CA GLY A 5 1.98 7.15 3.60
C GLY A 5 1.21 8.38 3.15
N VAL A 6 1.13 8.60 1.84
CA VAL A 6 0.53 9.80 1.26
C VAL A 6 -0.51 9.42 0.22
N GLY A 7 -1.76 9.76 0.45
CA GLY A 7 -2.76 9.49 -0.56
C GLY A 7 -4.10 9.05 -0.02
N ASP A 8 -4.76 8.18 -0.78
CA ASP A 8 -6.08 7.70 -0.50
C ASP A 8 -6.15 6.77 0.72
N ASN A 9 -7.32 6.69 1.26
CA ASN A 9 -7.76 5.68 2.21
C ASN A 9 -9.10 5.11 1.74
N VAL A 10 -9.46 3.96 2.25
CA VAL A 10 -10.72 3.30 1.92
C VAL A 10 -11.17 2.44 3.10
N VAL A 11 -12.47 2.31 3.29
CA VAL A 11 -13.03 1.30 4.20
C VAL A 11 -13.54 0.12 3.37
N ASP A 12 -12.95 -1.05 3.61
CA ASP A 12 -13.32 -2.29 2.93
C ASP A 12 -14.49 -2.95 3.67
N ARG A 13 -15.67 -2.99 3.04
CA ARG A 13 -16.92 -3.48 3.63
C ARG A 13 -17.22 -4.89 3.15
N TYR A 14 -17.03 -5.87 4.02
CA TYR A 14 -17.23 -7.31 3.78
C TYR A 14 -18.69 -7.67 4.08
N TYR A 15 -19.56 -7.56 3.06
CA TYR A 15 -21.01 -7.68 3.23
C TYR A 15 -21.46 -9.03 3.77
N ASN A 16 -20.93 -10.12 3.21
CA ASN A 16 -21.29 -11.47 3.65
C ASN A 16 -20.86 -11.76 5.08
N GLN A 17 -19.88 -11.01 5.61
CA GLN A 17 -19.39 -11.13 6.98
C GLN A 17 -19.95 -10.05 7.90
N LYS A 18 -20.67 -9.05 7.38
CA LYS A 18 -21.17 -7.86 8.11
C LYS A 18 -20.09 -7.11 8.89
N LEU A 19 -18.88 -7.11 8.35
CA LEU A 19 -17.71 -6.44 8.91
C LEU A 19 -17.13 -5.44 7.93
N MET A 20 -16.51 -4.40 8.46
CA MET A 20 -15.72 -3.45 7.68
C MET A 20 -14.34 -3.27 8.31
N PHE A 21 -13.37 -2.98 7.48
CA PHE A 21 -11.96 -2.83 7.84
C PHE A 21 -11.40 -1.55 7.25
N PRO A 22 -10.48 -0.88 7.97
CA PRO A 22 -9.73 0.23 7.40
C PRO A 22 -8.70 -0.29 6.39
N GLY A 23 -8.46 0.46 5.32
CA GLY A 23 -7.54 0.10 4.27
C GLY A 23 -7.17 1.29 3.39
N GLY A 24 -6.66 0.98 2.22
CA GLY A 24 -6.06 1.89 1.27
C GLY A 24 -4.55 1.71 1.21
N ASN A 25 -3.98 1.72 0.02
CA ASN A 25 -2.57 1.44 -0.20
C ASN A 25 -1.64 2.30 0.67
N ALA A 26 -1.84 3.62 0.70
CA ALA A 26 -1.02 4.54 1.50
C ALA A 26 -1.19 4.31 3.02
N VAL A 27 -2.40 4.00 3.49
CA VAL A 27 -2.69 3.67 4.88
C VAL A 27 -2.02 2.36 5.27
N ASN A 28 -2.21 1.31 4.46
CA ASN A 28 -1.63 -0.01 4.69
C ASN A 28 -0.11 0.07 4.80
N PHE A 29 0.53 0.77 3.86
CA PHE A 29 1.99 0.94 3.88
C PHE A 29 2.47 1.66 5.16
N ALA A 30 1.80 2.75 5.58
CA ALA A 30 2.15 3.47 6.80
C ALA A 30 2.05 2.58 8.04
N VAL A 31 0.98 1.79 8.17
CA VAL A 31 0.80 0.85 9.27
C VAL A 31 1.89 -0.23 9.27
N HIS A 32 2.16 -0.83 8.11
CA HIS A 32 3.18 -1.88 8.01
C HIS A 32 4.60 -1.34 8.19
N ALA A 33 4.87 -0.09 7.81
CA ALA A 33 6.13 0.60 8.14
C ALA A 33 6.27 0.81 9.65
N GLN A 34 5.21 1.26 10.33
CA GLN A 34 5.20 1.41 11.80
C GLN A 34 5.46 0.07 12.49
N ARG A 35 4.75 -1.00 12.09
CA ARG A 35 4.95 -2.37 12.61
C ARG A 35 6.35 -2.94 12.28
N SER A 36 7.03 -2.36 11.28
CA SER A 36 8.41 -2.68 10.92
C SER A 36 9.47 -1.89 11.70
N GLY A 37 9.04 -1.07 12.69
CA GLY A 37 9.91 -0.29 13.56
C GLY A 37 10.34 1.04 12.97
N MET A 38 9.65 1.54 11.95
CA MET A 38 9.86 2.88 11.40
C MET A 38 9.04 3.90 12.18
N ASP A 39 9.42 5.15 12.14
CA ASP A 39 8.63 6.29 12.60
C ASP A 39 7.68 6.70 11.46
N ALA A 40 6.44 6.18 11.51
CA ALA A 40 5.51 6.30 10.39
C ALA A 40 4.43 7.35 10.62
N ALA A 41 4.07 8.05 9.55
CA ALA A 41 2.99 9.01 9.48
C ALA A 41 2.04 8.73 8.31
N TYR A 42 0.84 9.27 8.39
CA TYR A 42 -0.11 9.27 7.28
C TYR A 42 -0.58 10.69 6.96
N LEU A 43 -0.49 11.07 5.69
CA LEU A 43 -0.99 12.31 5.12
C LEU A 43 -2.10 11.99 4.13
N GLY A 44 -3.32 12.41 4.44
CA GLY A 44 -4.50 12.13 3.64
C GLY A 44 -5.72 12.91 4.09
N VAL A 45 -6.87 12.58 3.51
CA VAL A 45 -8.16 13.20 3.83
C VAL A 45 -9.18 12.13 4.17
N ILE A 46 -9.89 12.30 5.28
CA ILE A 46 -11.00 11.45 5.70
C ILE A 46 -12.31 12.24 5.72
N GLY A 47 -13.43 11.51 5.65
CA GLY A 47 -14.77 12.05 5.80
C GLY A 47 -15.12 12.37 7.25
N THR A 48 -16.31 12.98 7.43
CA THR A 48 -16.92 13.27 8.73
C THR A 48 -17.83 12.15 9.23
N ASP A 49 -17.87 11.03 8.53
CA ASP A 49 -18.68 9.86 8.87
C ASP A 49 -17.91 8.83 9.72
N SER A 50 -18.62 7.75 10.10
CA SER A 50 -18.07 6.65 10.89
C SER A 50 -16.90 5.92 10.23
N ASP A 51 -16.81 5.96 8.89
CA ASP A 51 -15.74 5.33 8.13
C ASP A 51 -14.45 6.16 8.26
N GLY A 52 -14.55 7.49 8.18
CA GLY A 52 -13.42 8.38 8.47
C GLY A 52 -12.91 8.23 9.90
N ASP A 53 -13.83 8.07 10.89
CA ASP A 53 -13.45 7.80 12.28
C ASP A 53 -12.78 6.43 12.45
N LEU A 54 -13.18 5.41 11.67
CA LEU A 54 -12.51 4.11 11.66
C LEU A 54 -11.06 4.24 11.17
N ILE A 55 -10.83 4.91 10.04
CA ILE A 55 -9.47 5.16 9.52
C ILE A 55 -8.60 5.85 10.58
N ARG A 56 -9.07 6.99 11.12
CA ARG A 56 -8.31 7.77 12.10
C ARG A 56 -7.97 6.95 13.35
N SER A 57 -8.97 6.33 13.97
CA SER A 57 -8.78 5.59 15.22
C SER A 57 -7.88 4.38 15.04
N SER A 58 -7.95 3.71 13.88
CA SER A 58 -7.08 2.57 13.57
C SER A 58 -5.63 3.01 13.38
N LEU A 59 -5.37 4.09 12.64
CA LEU A 59 -4.02 4.67 12.51
C LEU A 59 -3.41 5.05 13.87
N GLN A 60 -4.21 5.70 14.73
CA GLN A 60 -3.78 6.07 16.08
C GLN A 60 -3.49 4.85 16.96
N ALA A 61 -4.32 3.80 16.87
CA ALA A 61 -4.11 2.55 17.60
C ALA A 61 -2.82 1.82 17.16
N GLU A 62 -2.43 1.95 15.89
CA GLU A 62 -1.17 1.44 15.35
C GLU A 62 0.04 2.32 15.67
N GLY A 63 -0.16 3.49 16.28
CA GLY A 63 0.92 4.43 16.59
C GLY A 63 1.41 5.23 15.38
N VAL A 64 0.66 5.26 14.28
CA VAL A 64 0.98 6.08 13.11
C VAL A 64 0.66 7.53 13.40
N GLU A 65 1.57 8.46 13.11
CA GLU A 65 1.35 9.89 13.27
C GLU A 65 0.26 10.38 12.30
N VAL A 66 -0.78 11.04 12.84
CA VAL A 66 -1.94 11.55 12.07
C VAL A 66 -2.04 13.08 12.12
N LYS A 67 -0.94 13.77 12.37
CA LYS A 67 -0.91 15.24 12.51
C LYS A 67 -1.38 15.98 11.26
N HIS A 68 -1.10 15.44 10.08
CA HIS A 68 -1.50 15.97 8.78
C HIS A 68 -2.67 15.22 8.15
N LEU A 69 -3.42 14.43 8.93
CA LEU A 69 -4.68 13.85 8.51
C LEU A 69 -5.78 14.91 8.54
N ARG A 70 -6.26 15.31 7.37
CA ARG A 70 -7.31 16.32 7.21
C ARG A 70 -8.69 15.68 7.30
N VAL A 71 -9.66 16.45 7.79
CA VAL A 71 -11.08 16.08 7.81
C VAL A 71 -11.84 16.99 6.86
N LYS A 72 -12.60 16.42 5.95
CA LYS A 72 -13.44 17.15 5.02
C LYS A 72 -14.89 16.68 5.16
N GLU A 73 -15.82 17.62 5.16
CA GLU A 73 -17.24 17.30 5.19
C GLU A 73 -17.63 16.41 4.01
N GLY A 74 -18.32 15.32 4.31
CA GLY A 74 -18.76 14.32 3.34
C GLY A 74 -18.40 12.90 3.75
N ALA A 75 -18.81 11.95 2.91
CA ALA A 75 -18.55 10.53 3.13
C ALA A 75 -17.09 10.17 2.85
N ASN A 76 -16.55 9.29 3.67
CA ASN A 76 -15.26 8.66 3.40
C ASN A 76 -15.34 7.70 2.20
N ALA A 77 -14.19 7.36 1.63
CA ALA A 77 -14.14 6.34 0.59
C ALA A 77 -14.45 4.96 1.18
N PHE A 78 -15.16 4.14 0.39
CA PHE A 78 -15.37 2.74 0.73
C PHE A 78 -15.35 1.85 -0.52
N ALA A 79 -15.05 0.57 -0.31
CA ALA A 79 -15.21 -0.47 -1.30
C ALA A 79 -16.01 -1.64 -0.70
N THR A 80 -16.89 -2.22 -1.51
CA THR A 80 -17.64 -3.40 -1.09
C THR A 80 -16.89 -4.65 -1.52
N VAL A 81 -16.77 -5.59 -0.60
CA VAL A 81 -16.04 -6.83 -0.79
C VAL A 81 -16.95 -8.00 -0.45
N GLN A 82 -17.00 -8.99 -1.32
CA GLN A 82 -17.59 -10.29 -1.05
C GLN A 82 -16.47 -11.33 -1.07
N MET A 83 -16.26 -11.99 0.06
CA MET A 83 -15.34 -13.10 0.17
C MET A 83 -16.03 -14.40 -0.21
N ASP A 84 -15.32 -15.33 -0.86
CA ASP A 84 -15.79 -16.70 -0.95
C ASP A 84 -15.61 -17.44 0.41
N ASP A 85 -16.17 -18.65 0.46
CA ASP A 85 -16.17 -19.45 1.69
C ASP A 85 -14.75 -19.88 2.11
N ASP A 86 -13.83 -19.95 1.16
CA ASP A 86 -12.42 -20.34 1.38
C ASP A 86 -11.51 -19.15 1.75
N GLY A 87 -12.04 -17.92 1.75
CA GLY A 87 -11.27 -16.70 2.08
C GLY A 87 -10.22 -16.26 1.05
N ASN A 88 -10.13 -16.96 -0.08
CA ASN A 88 -9.07 -16.76 -1.07
C ASN A 88 -9.48 -15.87 -2.25
N ASN A 89 -10.76 -15.88 -2.62
CA ASN A 89 -11.24 -15.08 -3.74
C ASN A 89 -12.14 -13.95 -3.26
N ARG A 90 -11.81 -12.75 -3.71
CA ARG A 90 -12.58 -11.54 -3.46
C ARG A 90 -13.25 -11.08 -4.73
N LYS A 91 -14.53 -10.77 -4.60
CA LYS A 91 -15.26 -10.02 -5.63
C LYS A 91 -15.42 -8.59 -5.12
N TRP A 92 -14.89 -7.66 -5.87
CA TRP A 92 -15.09 -6.24 -5.64
C TRP A 92 -16.41 -5.81 -6.24
N GLY A 93 -17.19 -5.06 -5.46
CA GLY A 93 -18.44 -4.46 -5.91
C GLY A 93 -18.33 -2.95 -6.04
N LEU A 94 -19.24 -2.22 -5.41
CA LEU A 94 -19.26 -0.76 -5.44
C LEU A 94 -17.99 -0.19 -4.78
N CYS A 95 -17.37 0.78 -5.45
CA CYS A 95 -16.24 1.53 -4.93
C CYS A 95 -16.50 3.02 -5.09
N GLU A 96 -16.58 3.75 -3.98
CA GLU A 96 -16.74 5.19 -3.96
C GLU A 96 -15.55 5.86 -3.30
N LYS A 97 -15.01 6.88 -3.95
CA LYS A 97 -13.82 7.60 -3.46
C LYS A 97 -14.14 8.66 -2.39
N GLY A 98 -15.40 9.06 -2.26
CA GLY A 98 -15.82 10.07 -1.29
C GLY A 98 -14.92 11.29 -1.31
N VAL A 99 -14.46 11.72 -0.11
CA VAL A 99 -13.57 12.87 0.05
C VAL A 99 -12.08 12.50 0.05
N SER A 100 -11.72 11.22 -0.10
CA SER A 100 -10.33 10.74 0.10
C SER A 100 -9.35 11.16 -0.99
N LEU A 101 -9.84 11.62 -2.15
CA LEU A 101 -8.98 12.18 -3.18
C LEU A 101 -8.74 13.67 -2.93
N PHE A 102 -7.48 14.08 -2.97
CA PHE A 102 -7.06 15.45 -2.70
C PHE A 102 -5.80 15.82 -3.48
N GLN A 103 -5.42 17.09 -3.40
CA GLN A 103 -4.14 17.58 -3.88
C GLN A 103 -3.31 18.05 -2.69
N LEU A 104 -1.99 17.89 -2.78
CA LEU A 104 -1.05 18.40 -1.79
C LEU A 104 -0.92 19.91 -1.96
N ASP A 105 -0.87 20.61 -0.84
CA ASP A 105 -0.52 22.02 -0.81
C ASP A 105 0.94 22.24 -0.39
N SER A 106 1.37 23.49 -0.33
CA SER A 106 2.74 23.83 0.04
C SER A 106 3.12 23.41 1.46
N ALA A 107 2.17 23.37 2.40
CA ALA A 107 2.40 22.93 3.77
C ALA A 107 2.59 21.40 3.82
N ASP A 108 1.83 20.65 3.04
CA ASP A 108 1.99 19.22 2.87
C ASP A 108 3.38 18.88 2.30
N LEU A 109 3.80 19.57 1.23
CA LEU A 109 5.12 19.38 0.62
C LEU A 109 6.25 19.73 1.59
N GLN A 110 6.09 20.78 2.38
CA GLN A 110 7.06 21.13 3.43
C GLN A 110 7.12 20.08 4.53
N TYR A 111 5.98 19.52 4.92
CA TYR A 111 5.91 18.44 5.90
C TYR A 111 6.64 17.19 5.38
N LEU A 112 6.43 16.81 4.11
CA LEU A 112 7.09 15.67 3.48
C LEU A 112 8.62 15.79 3.43
N ALA A 113 9.17 16.99 3.40
CA ALA A 113 10.62 17.20 3.45
C ALA A 113 11.29 16.70 4.77
N GLY A 114 10.49 16.42 5.80
CA GLY A 114 10.95 15.82 7.07
C GLY A 114 11.00 14.29 7.08
N PHE A 115 10.75 13.62 5.94
CA PHE A 115 10.71 12.16 5.84
C PHE A 115 11.82 11.63 4.93
N ASP A 116 12.20 10.37 5.16
CA ASP A 116 13.18 9.67 4.31
C ASP A 116 12.52 9.04 3.08
N LEU A 117 11.23 8.67 3.21
CA LEU A 117 10.45 8.05 2.15
C LEU A 117 8.96 8.46 2.27
N ALA A 118 8.35 8.86 1.16
CA ALA A 118 6.92 8.98 1.00
C ALA A 118 6.41 7.82 0.15
N HIS A 119 5.37 7.11 0.60
CA HIS A 119 4.72 6.06 -0.17
C HIS A 119 3.37 6.52 -0.66
N THR A 120 3.11 6.34 -1.94
CA THR A 120 1.82 6.56 -2.60
C THR A 120 1.58 5.49 -3.66
N GLY A 121 0.45 5.53 -4.33
CA GLY A 121 0.12 4.58 -5.37
C GLY A 121 -0.86 5.16 -6.39
N GLU A 122 -1.16 4.39 -7.43
CA GLU A 122 -2.01 4.78 -8.55
C GLU A 122 -3.42 5.19 -8.11
N THR A 123 -3.93 4.58 -7.03
CA THR A 123 -5.26 4.89 -6.47
C THR A 123 -5.37 6.27 -5.85
N SER A 124 -4.25 6.84 -5.43
CA SER A 124 -4.16 8.17 -4.81
C SER A 124 -4.28 9.33 -5.81
N ARG A 125 -4.05 9.08 -7.10
CA ARG A 125 -4.13 10.07 -8.19
C ARG A 125 -3.28 11.32 -7.96
N LEU A 126 -2.07 11.13 -7.41
CA LEU A 126 -1.09 12.19 -7.18
C LEU A 126 -0.04 12.28 -8.30
N ASP A 127 -0.25 11.59 -9.43
CA ASP A 127 0.72 11.49 -10.53
C ASP A 127 1.24 12.85 -11.00
N GLY A 128 0.35 13.83 -11.12
CA GLY A 128 0.71 15.19 -11.54
C GLY A 128 1.57 15.96 -10.54
N GLN A 129 1.64 15.51 -9.27
CA GLN A 129 2.42 16.14 -8.20
C GLN A 129 3.69 15.36 -7.85
N LEU A 130 3.95 14.22 -8.48
CA LEU A 130 5.17 13.44 -8.24
C LEU A 130 6.47 14.24 -8.45
N PRO A 131 6.59 15.12 -9.46
CA PRO A 131 7.78 15.98 -9.61
C PRO A 131 8.04 16.81 -8.35
N GLU A 132 7.01 17.48 -7.81
CA GLU A 132 7.12 18.34 -6.62
C GLU A 132 7.43 17.54 -5.35
N ILE A 133 6.81 16.35 -5.21
CA ILE A 133 7.08 15.44 -4.10
C ILE A 133 8.53 14.95 -4.15
N ARG A 134 9.00 14.56 -5.35
CA ARG A 134 10.36 14.04 -5.56
C ARG A 134 11.45 15.05 -5.20
N GLU A 135 11.19 16.35 -5.35
CA GLU A 135 12.10 17.41 -4.91
C GLU A 135 12.25 17.48 -3.37
N ARG A 136 11.32 16.92 -2.61
CA ARG A 136 11.25 17.00 -1.16
C ARG A 136 11.65 15.71 -0.45
N VAL A 137 11.27 14.58 -1.03
CA VAL A 137 11.41 13.26 -0.40
C VAL A 137 11.54 12.18 -1.46
N ALA A 138 12.23 11.08 -1.15
CA ALA A 138 12.23 9.91 -2.02
C ALA A 138 10.83 9.28 -2.07
N ILE A 139 10.44 8.78 -3.27
CA ILE A 139 9.11 8.23 -3.49
C ILE A 139 9.17 6.71 -3.60
N SER A 140 8.30 6.03 -2.85
CA SER A 140 7.85 4.66 -3.09
C SER A 140 6.49 4.72 -3.77
N PHE A 141 6.30 3.97 -4.86
CA PHE A 141 5.06 4.00 -5.62
C PHE A 141 4.54 2.59 -5.91
N ASP A 142 3.25 2.37 -5.60
CA ASP A 142 2.56 1.14 -5.96
C ASP A 142 1.81 1.32 -7.28
N PHE A 143 2.28 0.61 -8.30
CA PHE A 143 1.67 0.55 -9.62
C PHE A 143 0.53 -0.45 -9.70
N SER A 144 0.35 -1.31 -8.68
CA SER A 144 -0.63 -2.39 -8.72
C SER A 144 -0.48 -3.25 -10.00
N ASP A 145 -1.54 -3.44 -10.76
CA ASP A 145 -1.55 -4.18 -12.04
C ASP A 145 -1.47 -3.27 -13.28
N ARG A 146 -1.18 -1.96 -13.10
CA ARG A 146 -1.07 -1.00 -14.20
C ARG A 146 -0.05 -1.43 -15.23
N ASP A 147 -0.34 -1.13 -16.49
CA ASP A 147 0.54 -1.43 -17.62
C ASP A 147 1.84 -0.61 -17.60
N LEU A 148 2.77 -1.00 -18.45
CA LEU A 148 4.07 -0.35 -18.54
C LEU A 148 4.01 1.04 -19.21
N ASP A 149 2.99 1.33 -20.02
CA ASP A 149 2.82 2.65 -20.65
C ASP A 149 2.47 3.69 -19.58
N TYR A 150 1.55 3.33 -18.66
CA TYR A 150 1.31 4.14 -17.47
C TYR A 150 2.56 4.26 -16.59
N ALA A 151 3.20 3.13 -16.31
CA ALA A 151 4.36 3.11 -15.43
C ALA A 151 5.51 3.98 -15.95
N ALA A 152 5.75 3.99 -17.26
CA ALA A 152 6.81 4.80 -17.89
C ALA A 152 6.69 6.31 -17.59
N SER A 153 5.47 6.81 -17.40
CA SER A 153 5.23 8.21 -17.05
C SER A 153 5.56 8.56 -15.61
N VAL A 154 5.53 7.57 -14.70
CA VAL A 154 5.68 7.73 -13.25
C VAL A 154 7.07 7.33 -12.75
N LEU A 155 7.63 6.25 -13.30
CA LEU A 155 8.92 5.67 -12.88
C LEU A 155 10.09 6.67 -12.75
N PRO A 156 10.24 7.72 -13.59
CA PRO A 156 11.32 8.69 -13.45
C PRO A 156 11.36 9.42 -12.09
N TYR A 157 10.26 9.43 -11.37
CA TYR A 157 10.14 10.11 -10.07
C TYR A 157 10.32 9.14 -8.88
N VAL A 158 10.38 7.84 -9.16
CA VAL A 158 10.25 6.79 -8.14
C VAL A 158 11.60 6.19 -7.78
N LYS A 159 11.82 6.00 -6.48
CA LYS A 159 12.99 5.28 -5.94
C LYS A 159 12.69 3.81 -5.64
N VAL A 160 11.47 3.53 -5.17
CA VAL A 160 10.98 2.20 -4.83
C VAL A 160 9.71 1.93 -5.62
N ALA A 161 9.70 0.95 -6.50
CA ALA A 161 8.54 0.58 -7.32
C ALA A 161 7.98 -0.78 -6.91
N ALA A 162 6.66 -0.85 -6.76
CA ALA A 162 5.94 -2.09 -6.52
C ALA A 162 4.93 -2.36 -7.63
N PHE A 163 4.91 -3.61 -8.10
CA PHE A 163 3.98 -4.11 -9.12
C PHE A 163 3.32 -5.39 -8.63
N SER A 164 2.07 -5.63 -9.05
CA SER A 164 1.35 -6.88 -8.84
C SER A 164 1.19 -7.61 -10.17
N ARG A 165 1.75 -8.82 -10.28
CA ARG A 165 1.79 -9.61 -11.52
C ARG A 165 1.57 -11.09 -11.24
N SER A 166 0.43 -11.46 -10.65
CA SER A 166 0.15 -12.83 -10.21
C SER A 166 0.17 -13.87 -11.36
N GLY A 167 -0.21 -13.46 -12.57
CA GLY A 167 -0.25 -14.31 -13.77
C GLY A 167 0.96 -14.22 -14.70
N ALA A 168 1.91 -13.31 -14.43
CA ALA A 168 3.02 -13.04 -15.34
C ALA A 168 3.97 -14.22 -15.50
N ASP A 169 4.48 -14.40 -16.72
CA ASP A 169 5.61 -15.29 -17.02
C ASP A 169 6.97 -14.56 -16.77
N GLU A 170 8.06 -15.29 -16.93
CA GLU A 170 9.41 -14.74 -16.73
C GLU A 170 9.71 -13.58 -17.68
N THR A 171 9.24 -13.65 -18.92
CA THR A 171 9.48 -12.61 -19.93
C THR A 171 8.83 -11.28 -19.54
N GLU A 172 7.60 -11.35 -19.01
CA GLU A 172 6.91 -10.15 -18.50
C GLU A 172 7.61 -9.60 -17.25
N ILE A 173 8.05 -10.45 -16.32
CA ILE A 173 8.80 -10.05 -15.13
C ILE A 173 10.10 -9.33 -15.51
N ASP A 174 10.87 -9.92 -16.44
CA ASP A 174 12.13 -9.32 -16.92
C ASP A 174 11.87 -7.97 -17.58
N ARG A 175 10.82 -7.85 -18.40
CA ARG A 175 10.44 -6.61 -19.05
C ARG A 175 10.08 -5.51 -18.02
N VAL A 176 9.33 -5.84 -16.96
CA VAL A 176 9.01 -4.89 -15.90
C VAL A 176 10.27 -4.43 -15.17
N MET A 177 11.19 -5.37 -14.85
CA MET A 177 12.47 -5.08 -14.23
C MET A 177 13.33 -4.14 -15.08
N ASP A 178 13.46 -4.45 -16.38
CA ASP A 178 14.27 -3.65 -17.32
C ASP A 178 13.74 -2.22 -17.45
N VAL A 179 12.44 -2.05 -17.60
CA VAL A 179 11.80 -0.74 -17.71
C VAL A 179 12.00 0.06 -16.42
N ALA A 180 11.79 -0.55 -15.25
CA ALA A 180 11.95 0.13 -13.98
C ALA A 180 13.42 0.55 -13.72
N HIS A 181 14.38 -0.36 -13.99
CA HIS A 181 15.81 -0.03 -13.82
C HIS A 181 16.30 1.01 -14.81
N SER A 182 15.83 0.95 -16.06
CA SER A 182 16.18 1.96 -17.08
C SER A 182 15.70 3.36 -16.69
N ALA A 183 14.62 3.46 -15.90
CA ALA A 183 14.13 4.71 -15.34
C ALA A 183 14.87 5.14 -14.06
N GLY A 184 15.81 4.35 -13.54
CA GLY A 184 16.62 4.68 -12.38
C GLY A 184 16.05 4.23 -11.02
N VAL A 185 15.05 3.34 -11.01
CA VAL A 185 14.48 2.79 -9.76
C VAL A 185 15.53 1.94 -9.05
N GLU A 186 15.74 2.17 -7.74
CA GLU A 186 16.74 1.45 -6.96
C GLU A 186 16.21 0.12 -6.41
N LEU A 187 14.96 0.08 -5.95
CA LEU A 187 14.31 -1.12 -5.40
C LEU A 187 13.03 -1.40 -6.18
N VAL A 188 12.97 -2.54 -6.84
CA VAL A 188 11.80 -3.02 -7.58
C VAL A 188 11.25 -4.26 -6.90
N THR A 189 9.93 -4.31 -6.74
CA THR A 189 9.19 -5.44 -6.19
C THR A 189 8.10 -5.84 -7.17
N ILE A 190 8.06 -7.09 -7.58
CA ILE A 190 6.98 -7.65 -8.41
C ILE A 190 6.37 -8.81 -7.64
N THR A 191 5.22 -8.56 -7.00
CA THR A 191 4.48 -9.59 -6.27
C THR A 191 3.71 -10.50 -7.23
N GLN A 192 3.72 -11.81 -6.97
CA GLN A 192 3.17 -12.84 -7.84
C GLN A 192 2.17 -13.75 -7.08
N GLY A 193 1.51 -13.19 -6.06
CA GLY A 193 0.55 -13.91 -5.22
C GLY A 193 1.18 -15.10 -4.50
N ALA A 194 0.55 -16.26 -4.57
CA ALA A 194 1.01 -17.49 -3.90
C ALA A 194 2.35 -18.03 -4.42
N ARG A 195 2.86 -17.55 -5.56
CA ARG A 195 4.20 -17.91 -6.04
C ARG A 195 5.31 -17.21 -5.24
N GLY A 196 5.05 -16.01 -4.73
CA GLY A 196 6.04 -15.18 -4.05
C GLY A 196 6.25 -13.83 -4.70
N ALA A 197 7.49 -13.37 -4.79
CA ALA A 197 7.83 -12.09 -5.41
C ALA A 197 9.21 -12.15 -6.07
N THR A 198 9.38 -11.47 -7.20
CA THR A 198 10.70 -11.15 -7.75
C THR A 198 11.06 -9.74 -7.28
N VAL A 199 12.21 -9.61 -6.64
CA VAL A 199 12.69 -8.35 -6.08
C VAL A 199 14.05 -8.00 -6.63
N SER A 200 14.33 -6.72 -6.80
CA SER A 200 15.66 -6.27 -7.23
C SER A 200 16.08 -5.03 -6.48
N HIS A 201 17.32 -4.98 -6.05
CA HIS A 201 17.91 -3.80 -5.45
C HIS A 201 19.26 -3.49 -6.13
N LYS A 202 19.33 -2.31 -6.75
CA LYS A 202 20.55 -1.84 -7.47
C LYS A 202 21.05 -2.88 -8.47
N GLY A 203 20.14 -3.48 -9.24
CA GLY A 203 20.46 -4.45 -10.28
C GLY A 203 20.66 -5.89 -9.82
N LYS A 204 20.67 -6.16 -8.50
CA LYS A 204 20.73 -7.54 -7.98
C LYS A 204 19.31 -8.10 -7.87
N VAL A 205 18.96 -9.02 -8.76
CA VAL A 205 17.64 -9.67 -8.80
C VAL A 205 17.62 -10.92 -7.91
N LEU A 206 16.50 -11.15 -7.23
CA LEU A 206 16.26 -12.32 -6.39
C LEU A 206 14.78 -12.72 -6.47
N PHE A 207 14.51 -14.01 -6.61
CA PHE A 207 13.18 -14.58 -6.39
C PHE A 207 13.03 -14.95 -4.90
N VAL A 208 11.94 -14.48 -4.29
CA VAL A 208 11.55 -14.75 -2.90
C VAL A 208 10.27 -15.60 -2.94
N PRO A 209 10.34 -16.90 -2.60
CA PRO A 209 9.15 -17.74 -2.58
C PRO A 209 8.17 -17.30 -1.50
N ALA A 210 6.87 -17.47 -1.75
CA ALA A 210 5.86 -17.28 -0.73
C ALA A 210 6.03 -18.29 0.41
N VAL A 211 5.73 -17.85 1.63
CA VAL A 211 5.63 -18.75 2.78
C VAL A 211 4.23 -19.36 2.77
N PRO A 212 4.12 -20.71 2.73
CA PRO A 212 2.81 -21.37 2.79
C PRO A 212 2.06 -21.00 4.08
N VAL A 213 0.78 -20.70 3.94
CA VAL A 213 -0.12 -20.35 5.06
C VAL A 213 -1.56 -20.71 4.71
N ASP A 214 -2.33 -21.14 5.70
CA ASP A 214 -3.77 -21.25 5.58
C ASP A 214 -4.36 -19.84 5.70
N ALA A 215 -4.59 -19.21 4.55
CA ALA A 215 -4.98 -17.82 4.50
C ALA A 215 -6.42 -17.61 4.99
N VAL A 216 -6.60 -16.69 5.92
CA VAL A 216 -7.90 -16.18 6.35
C VAL A 216 -8.37 -15.07 5.42
N ASP A 217 -7.43 -14.20 5.02
CA ASP A 217 -7.64 -13.09 4.10
C ASP A 217 -6.30 -12.65 3.51
N THR A 218 -6.24 -12.50 2.20
CA THR A 218 -5.02 -12.06 1.50
C THR A 218 -4.99 -10.56 1.20
N LEU A 219 -6.00 -9.78 1.69
CA LEU A 219 -6.03 -8.33 1.52
C LEU A 219 -4.84 -7.68 2.25
N GLY A 220 -4.14 -6.78 1.56
CA GLY A 220 -2.99 -6.06 2.13
C GLY A 220 -1.71 -6.90 2.28
N ALA A 221 -1.72 -8.20 1.91
CA ALA A 221 -0.51 -9.03 1.95
C ALA A 221 0.61 -8.49 1.05
N GLY A 222 0.25 -7.94 -0.12
CA GLY A 222 1.17 -7.24 -1.02
C GLY A 222 1.74 -5.98 -0.39
N ASP A 223 0.88 -5.12 0.17
CA ASP A 223 1.30 -3.89 0.87
C ASP A 223 2.24 -4.20 2.03
N ALA A 224 1.91 -5.25 2.81
CA ALA A 224 2.73 -5.71 3.92
C ALA A 224 4.12 -6.18 3.46
N PHE A 225 4.18 -6.96 2.37
CA PHE A 225 5.44 -7.41 1.78
C PHE A 225 6.28 -6.22 1.31
N VAL A 226 5.68 -5.30 0.53
CA VAL A 226 6.37 -4.14 -0.05
C VAL A 226 6.88 -3.21 1.05
N ALA A 227 6.04 -2.88 2.03
CA ALA A 227 6.43 -2.02 3.14
C ALA A 227 7.57 -2.65 3.96
N ARG A 228 7.45 -3.93 4.33
CA ARG A 228 8.48 -4.63 5.10
C ARG A 228 9.79 -4.72 4.34
N LEU A 229 9.76 -5.09 3.06
CA LEU A 229 10.94 -5.17 2.21
C LEU A 229 11.63 -3.80 2.09
N ALA A 230 10.88 -2.75 1.77
CA ALA A 230 11.42 -1.40 1.64
C ALA A 230 12.07 -0.92 2.95
N CYS A 231 11.39 -1.07 4.08
CA CYS A 231 11.92 -0.72 5.39
C CYS A 231 13.24 -1.43 5.68
N ARG A 232 13.32 -2.74 5.43
CA ARG A 232 14.51 -3.54 5.71
C ARG A 232 15.68 -3.19 4.78
N VAL A 233 15.44 -3.13 3.47
CA VAL A 233 16.47 -2.81 2.47
C VAL A 233 17.03 -1.40 2.69
N LEU A 234 16.16 -0.41 2.89
CA LEU A 234 16.57 0.98 3.11
C LEU A 234 17.27 1.18 4.47
N SER A 235 17.06 0.27 5.43
CA SER A 235 17.82 0.22 6.69
C SER A 235 19.13 -0.56 6.57
N GLY A 236 19.54 -0.97 5.37
CA GLY A 236 20.82 -1.62 5.11
C GLY A 236 20.82 -3.14 5.30
N VAL A 237 19.66 -3.79 5.47
CA VAL A 237 19.58 -5.26 5.53
C VAL A 237 19.82 -5.84 4.14
N PRO A 238 20.64 -6.90 3.99
CA PRO A 238 20.86 -7.56 2.71
C PRO A 238 19.55 -8.00 2.05
N LEU A 239 19.45 -7.87 0.73
CA LEU A 239 18.22 -8.13 -0.03
C LEU A 239 17.62 -9.51 0.24
N ALA A 240 18.47 -10.55 0.36
CA ALA A 240 18.01 -11.91 0.62
C ALA A 240 17.34 -12.06 2.01
N ASP A 241 17.92 -11.45 3.03
CA ASP A 241 17.37 -11.48 4.39
C ASP A 241 16.12 -10.61 4.50
N ALA A 242 16.13 -9.45 3.85
CA ALA A 242 14.99 -8.54 3.77
C ALA A 242 13.80 -9.20 3.03
N GLY A 243 14.05 -9.89 1.93
CA GLY A 243 13.03 -10.62 1.17
C GLY A 243 12.43 -11.76 1.98
N LYS A 244 13.25 -12.57 2.65
CA LYS A 244 12.78 -13.65 3.52
C LYS A 244 11.91 -13.12 4.67
N ASP A 245 12.35 -12.05 5.34
CA ASP A 245 11.60 -11.40 6.42
C ASP A 245 10.27 -10.82 5.91
N ALA A 246 10.26 -10.19 4.74
CA ALA A 246 9.04 -9.67 4.11
C ALA A 246 8.05 -10.78 3.74
N ALA A 247 8.51 -11.91 3.23
CA ALA A 247 7.64 -13.05 2.92
C ALA A 247 7.01 -13.66 4.18
N GLN A 248 7.80 -13.82 5.26
CA GLN A 248 7.29 -14.30 6.54
C GLN A 248 6.27 -13.32 7.13
N TYR A 249 6.54 -12.03 7.06
CA TYR A 249 5.63 -11.00 7.55
C TYR A 249 4.33 -10.94 6.75
N SER A 250 4.40 -11.00 5.42
CA SER A 250 3.22 -11.07 4.55
C SER A 250 2.34 -12.28 4.85
N ALA A 251 2.95 -13.45 5.11
CA ALA A 251 2.22 -14.66 5.51
C ALA A 251 1.47 -14.48 6.85
N LEU A 252 2.06 -13.78 7.83
CA LEU A 252 1.37 -13.43 9.08
C LEU A 252 0.14 -12.57 8.83
N ILE A 253 0.22 -11.61 7.90
CA ILE A 253 -0.92 -10.74 7.56
C ILE A 253 -2.04 -11.55 6.92
N CYS A 254 -1.74 -12.53 6.08
CA CYS A 254 -2.74 -13.45 5.53
C CYS A 254 -3.52 -14.23 6.60
N GLY A 255 -3.04 -14.34 7.82
CA GLY A 255 -3.74 -14.96 8.97
C GLY A 255 -4.77 -14.06 9.64
N THR A 256 -4.91 -12.80 9.23
CA THR A 256 -5.85 -11.82 9.79
C THR A 256 -6.84 -11.35 8.72
N ARG A 257 -8.02 -10.88 9.15
CA ARG A 257 -8.97 -10.25 8.22
C ARG A 257 -8.67 -8.77 8.05
N GLY A 258 -8.91 -8.27 6.82
CA GLY A 258 -8.55 -6.93 6.42
C GLY A 258 -7.02 -6.75 6.33
N ALA A 259 -6.58 -5.65 5.76
CA ALA A 259 -5.16 -5.43 5.49
C ALA A 259 -4.28 -5.39 6.76
N PHE A 260 -4.84 -4.98 7.90
CA PHE A 260 -4.12 -4.89 9.18
C PHE A 260 -5.03 -5.05 10.41
N GLY A 261 -6.26 -5.56 10.23
CA GLY A 261 -7.21 -5.79 11.31
C GLY A 261 -8.15 -4.60 11.55
N HIS A 262 -8.50 -4.32 12.81
CA HIS A 262 -9.39 -3.23 13.24
C HIS A 262 -10.84 -3.35 12.74
N ALA A 263 -11.38 -4.57 12.73
CA ALA A 263 -12.75 -4.83 12.32
C ALA A 263 -13.77 -4.00 13.08
N ARG A 264 -14.78 -3.48 12.37
CA ARG A 264 -16.03 -2.96 12.97
C ARG A 264 -17.25 -3.59 12.30
N PRO A 265 -18.38 -3.72 13.00
CA PRO A 265 -19.63 -4.13 12.38
C PRO A 265 -20.13 -3.09 11.37
N ILE A 266 -20.69 -3.54 10.25
CA ILE A 266 -21.41 -2.67 9.33
C ILE A 266 -22.76 -2.33 9.98
N THR A 267 -22.98 -1.05 10.30
CA THR A 267 -24.19 -0.58 11.00
C THR A 267 -25.25 0.02 10.07
N ARG A 268 -24.91 0.26 8.79
CA ARG A 268 -25.82 0.80 7.78
C ARG A 268 -26.03 -0.22 6.68
N GLU A 269 -27.30 -0.46 6.30
CA GLU A 269 -27.62 -1.13 5.04
C GLU A 269 -27.26 -0.20 3.89
N ILE A 270 -26.35 -0.65 3.03
CA ILE A 270 -26.04 0.02 1.77
C ILE A 270 -26.53 -0.91 0.66
N PRO A 271 -27.22 -0.39 -0.39
CA PRO A 271 -27.61 -1.20 -1.52
C PRO A 271 -26.40 -1.92 -2.13
N LEU A 272 -26.57 -3.18 -2.42
CA LEU A 272 -25.58 -4.03 -3.13
C LEU A 272 -25.43 -3.56 -4.58
#